data_3dc6a4963087e601d0a2fcb8295e4b5b
#
_entry.id   3dc6a4963087e601d0a2fcb8295e4b5b
#
_cell.length_a   1.000
_cell.length_b   1.000
_cell.length_c   1.000
_cell.angle_alpha   90.00
_cell.angle_beta   90.00
_cell.angle_gamma   90.00
#
_symmetry.space_group_name_H-M   'P 1'
#
loop_
_entity.id
_entity.type
_entity.pdbx_description
1 polymer ?
#
loop_
_entity_poly.entity_id
_entity_poly.type
_entity_poly.pdbx_seq_one_letter_code
_entity_poly.pdbx_strand_id
1 'polypeptide(L)'
;MTKIYMDVCCWNRPFDDQMQARVHLEAEAVLAVVSEIERGDCQLLHSEVVDLEIANTPALELRQRLQILIPRQHRYIRCDQKISDRALVLEQRGFAGIDALHLACAESAGADVFLTTDDRLQRLAARHEHFLRVRVANPLTWMQDRLTN
;
A
#
# COMPACT_ATOMS: atom_id res chain seq x y z
N MET A 1 12.55 -11.58 -5.95
CA MET A 1 12.22 -10.15 -6.10
C MET A 1 11.20 -9.75 -5.03
N THR A 2 11.41 -8.63 -4.37
CA THR A 2 10.52 -8.15 -3.32
C THR A 2 9.20 -7.71 -3.91
N LYS A 3 8.10 -8.23 -3.37
CA LYS A 3 6.73 -7.91 -3.80
C LYS A 3 6.13 -6.90 -2.84
N ILE A 4 5.72 -5.77 -3.37
CA ILE A 4 5.24 -4.62 -2.59
C ILE A 4 3.79 -4.32 -2.94
N TYR A 5 2.96 -4.18 -1.90
CA TYR A 5 1.62 -3.64 -2.03
C TYR A 5 1.58 -2.27 -1.36
N MET A 6 1.10 -1.24 -2.06
CA MET A 6 1.02 0.11 -1.51
C MET A 6 -0.43 0.56 -1.33
N ASP A 7 -0.75 0.96 -0.10
CA ASP A 7 -2.01 1.58 0.26
C ASP A 7 -2.18 2.93 -0.45
N VAL A 8 -3.41 3.33 -0.70
CA VAL A 8 -3.72 4.58 -1.41
C VAL A 8 -3.14 5.80 -0.70
N CYS A 9 -3.09 5.80 0.63
CA CYS A 9 -2.46 6.90 1.37
C CYS A 9 -0.98 7.09 0.98
N CYS A 10 -0.27 6.03 0.62
CA CYS A 10 1.10 6.13 0.10
C CYS A 10 1.13 6.80 -1.27
N TRP A 11 0.23 6.39 -2.16
CA TRP A 11 0.13 7.00 -3.49
C TRP A 11 -0.22 8.48 -3.43
N ASN A 12 -1.01 8.90 -2.43
CA ASN A 12 -1.38 10.29 -2.22
C ASN A 12 -0.25 11.14 -1.65
N ARG A 13 0.69 10.55 -0.91
CA ARG A 13 1.70 11.30 -0.16
C ARG A 13 2.47 12.34 -0.97
N PRO A 14 2.94 12.05 -2.20
CA PRO A 14 3.63 13.05 -3.02
C PRO A 14 2.79 14.29 -3.34
N PHE A 15 1.46 14.19 -3.24
CA PHE A 15 0.52 15.27 -3.56
C PHE A 15 -0.08 15.93 -2.31
N ASP A 16 0.27 15.45 -1.11
CA ASP A 16 -0.13 16.05 0.16
C ASP A 16 0.73 17.28 0.46
N ASP A 17 0.43 17.99 1.55
CA ASP A 17 1.15 19.20 1.94
C ASP A 17 2.60 18.89 2.33
N GLN A 18 3.53 19.18 1.40
CA GLN A 18 4.97 18.92 1.58
C GLN A 18 5.64 19.85 2.60
N MET A 19 4.94 20.86 3.10
CA MET A 19 5.45 21.72 4.16
C MET A 19 5.51 21.00 5.51
N GLN A 20 4.76 19.93 5.67
CA GLN A 20 4.85 19.08 6.85
C GLN A 20 6.03 18.11 6.67
N ALA A 21 6.98 18.14 7.60
CA ALA A 21 8.21 17.36 7.50
C ALA A 21 7.97 15.85 7.32
N ARG A 22 7.06 15.30 8.10
CA ARG A 22 6.72 13.88 8.01
C ARG A 22 6.15 13.51 6.63
N VAL A 23 5.22 14.32 6.14
CA VAL A 23 4.60 14.11 4.82
C VAL A 23 5.68 14.13 3.74
N HIS A 24 6.58 15.10 3.80
CA HIS A 24 7.66 15.24 2.82
C HIS A 24 8.58 14.01 2.84
N LEU A 25 9.00 13.56 4.02
CA LEU A 25 9.89 12.39 4.15
C LEU A 25 9.20 11.10 3.65
N GLU A 26 7.92 10.92 3.97
CA GLU A 26 7.16 9.79 3.49
C GLU A 26 6.99 9.84 1.96
N ALA A 27 6.75 11.03 1.40
CA ALA A 27 6.64 11.22 -0.04
C ALA A 27 7.95 10.83 -0.75
N GLU A 28 9.10 11.27 -0.22
CA GLU A 28 10.40 10.90 -0.76
C GLU A 28 10.61 9.39 -0.73
N ALA A 29 10.20 8.73 0.36
CA ALA A 29 10.30 7.27 0.47
C ALA A 29 9.41 6.57 -0.57
N VAL A 30 8.18 7.05 -0.76
CA VAL A 30 7.27 6.50 -1.78
C VAL A 30 7.89 6.64 -3.17
N LEU A 31 8.43 7.80 -3.51
CA LEU A 31 9.07 8.01 -4.82
C LEU A 31 10.30 7.11 -5.00
N ALA A 32 11.05 6.85 -3.93
CA ALA A 32 12.17 5.90 -3.98
C ALA A 32 11.69 4.48 -4.26
N VAL A 33 10.57 4.07 -3.66
CA VAL A 33 9.96 2.77 -3.93
C VAL A 33 9.52 2.67 -5.39
N VAL A 34 8.86 3.70 -5.90
CA VAL A 34 8.43 3.77 -7.31
C VAL A 34 9.63 3.62 -8.24
N SER A 35 10.73 4.28 -7.93
CA SER A 35 11.96 4.19 -8.69
C SER A 35 12.51 2.74 -8.74
N GLU A 36 12.51 2.04 -7.61
CA GLU A 36 12.94 0.64 -7.57
C GLU A 36 12.02 -0.27 -8.39
N ILE A 37 10.72 0.00 -8.37
CA ILE A 37 9.75 -0.75 -9.19
C ILE A 37 10.02 -0.52 -10.67
N GLU A 38 10.24 0.72 -11.07
CA GLU A 38 10.49 1.07 -12.46
C GLU A 38 11.80 0.48 -12.98
N ARG A 39 12.82 0.36 -12.11
CA ARG A 39 14.09 -0.30 -12.46
C ARG A 39 13.98 -1.81 -12.50
N GLY A 40 12.89 -2.40 -12.03
CA GLY A 40 12.72 -3.85 -11.96
C GLY A 40 13.34 -4.50 -10.72
N ASP A 41 13.75 -3.72 -9.73
CA ASP A 41 14.32 -4.24 -8.48
C ASP A 41 13.24 -4.76 -7.53
N CYS A 42 12.02 -4.28 -7.67
CA CYS A 42 10.85 -4.72 -6.90
C CYS A 42 9.66 -4.91 -7.82
N GLN A 43 8.73 -5.78 -7.42
CA GLN A 43 7.47 -5.99 -8.13
C GLN A 43 6.33 -5.29 -7.40
N LEU A 44 5.59 -4.45 -8.12
CA LEU A 44 4.38 -3.83 -7.59
C LEU A 44 3.21 -4.79 -7.70
N LEU A 45 2.47 -4.94 -6.60
CA LEU A 45 1.17 -5.62 -6.58
C LEU A 45 0.11 -4.53 -6.50
N HIS A 46 -0.73 -4.43 -7.51
CA HIS A 46 -1.75 -3.41 -7.64
C HIS A 46 -3.12 -4.08 -7.75
N SER A 47 -4.10 -3.62 -6.95
CA SER A 47 -5.40 -4.27 -6.90
C SER A 47 -6.51 -3.40 -7.46
N GLU A 48 -7.64 -4.05 -7.80
CA GLU A 48 -8.85 -3.31 -8.17
C GLU A 48 -9.40 -2.48 -7.01
N VAL A 49 -9.06 -2.81 -5.75
CA VAL A 49 -9.46 -2.00 -4.59
C VAL A 49 -8.76 -0.65 -4.62
N VAL A 50 -7.47 -0.62 -4.98
CA VAL A 50 -6.73 0.64 -5.18
C VAL A 50 -7.37 1.45 -6.29
N ASP A 51 -7.70 0.81 -7.41
CA ASP A 51 -8.35 1.48 -8.54
C ASP A 51 -9.70 2.09 -8.14
N LEU A 52 -10.50 1.38 -7.37
CA LEU A 52 -11.80 1.87 -6.90
C LEU A 52 -11.64 3.09 -5.99
N GLU A 53 -10.68 3.06 -5.06
CA GLU A 53 -10.43 4.21 -4.20
C GLU A 53 -9.96 5.43 -5.00
N ILE A 54 -9.08 5.22 -5.97
CA ILE A 54 -8.59 6.30 -6.83
C ILE A 54 -9.75 6.85 -7.67
N ALA A 55 -10.59 5.98 -8.22
CA ALA A 55 -11.77 6.39 -9.01
C ALA A 55 -12.74 7.24 -8.17
N ASN A 56 -12.79 7.03 -6.86
CA ASN A 56 -13.63 7.79 -5.94
C ASN A 56 -12.99 9.09 -5.45
N THR A 57 -11.78 9.40 -5.88
CA THR A 57 -11.12 10.68 -5.57
C THR A 57 -11.87 11.81 -6.27
N PRO A 58 -12.44 12.80 -5.51
CA PRO A 58 -13.30 13.82 -6.12
C PRO A 58 -12.58 14.74 -7.10
N ALA A 59 -11.32 15.10 -6.80
CA ALA A 59 -10.56 16.03 -7.64
C ALA A 59 -10.01 15.31 -8.87
N LEU A 60 -10.49 15.69 -10.06
CA LEU A 60 -10.07 15.08 -11.33
C LEU A 60 -8.55 15.19 -11.54
N GLU A 61 -7.98 16.35 -11.24
CA GLU A 61 -6.54 16.57 -11.43
C GLU A 61 -5.71 15.63 -10.56
N LEU A 62 -6.07 15.46 -9.29
CA LEU A 62 -5.38 14.53 -8.39
C LEU A 62 -5.52 13.10 -8.89
N ARG A 63 -6.70 12.71 -9.32
CA ARG A 63 -6.96 11.37 -9.86
C ARG A 63 -6.06 11.07 -11.05
N GLN A 64 -5.91 12.03 -11.96
CA GLN A 64 -5.04 11.90 -13.12
C GLN A 64 -3.56 11.79 -12.72
N ARG A 65 -3.13 12.58 -11.75
CA ARG A 65 -1.75 12.53 -11.24
C ARG A 65 -1.42 11.19 -10.58
N LEU A 66 -2.37 10.64 -9.83
CA LEU A 66 -2.21 9.32 -9.23
C LEU A 66 -2.05 8.24 -10.29
N GLN A 67 -2.85 8.29 -11.36
CA GLN A 67 -2.77 7.34 -12.46
C GLN A 67 -1.44 7.42 -13.21
N ILE A 68 -0.84 8.61 -13.29
CA ILE A 68 0.48 8.80 -13.90
C ILE A 68 1.60 8.28 -13.00
N LEU A 69 1.49 8.50 -11.69
CA LEU A 69 2.50 8.09 -10.72
C LEU A 69 2.64 6.57 -10.62
N ILE A 70 1.52 5.86 -10.64
CA ILE A 70 1.52 4.41 -10.45
C ILE A 70 2.18 3.73 -11.65
N PRO A 71 3.26 2.96 -11.45
CA PRO A 71 3.91 2.24 -12.55
C PRO A 71 2.94 1.31 -13.27
N ARG A 72 3.00 1.29 -14.59
CA ARG A 72 2.18 0.39 -15.42
C ARG A 72 2.65 -1.05 -15.32
N GLN A 73 3.91 -1.25 -15.00
CA GLN A 73 4.49 -2.58 -14.80
C GLN A 73 4.12 -3.05 -13.40
N HIS A 74 3.04 -3.81 -13.30
CA HIS A 74 2.58 -4.37 -12.02
C HIS A 74 1.81 -5.65 -12.26
N ARG A 75 1.73 -6.46 -11.21
CA ARG A 75 0.82 -7.60 -11.17
C ARG A 75 -0.52 -7.12 -10.65
N TYR A 76 -1.58 -7.32 -11.43
CA TYR A 76 -2.92 -6.88 -11.07
C TYR A 76 -3.66 -7.95 -10.27
N ILE A 77 -4.33 -7.54 -9.20
CA ILE A 77 -5.07 -8.42 -8.31
C ILE A 77 -6.56 -8.07 -8.37
N ARG A 78 -7.37 -9.04 -8.78
CA ARG A 78 -8.83 -8.91 -8.74
C ARG A 78 -9.35 -9.54 -7.45
N CYS A 79 -10.38 -8.91 -6.86
CA CYS A 79 -11.02 -9.46 -5.67
C CYS A 79 -11.88 -10.66 -6.06
N ASP A 80 -11.46 -11.83 -5.62
CA ASP A 80 -12.24 -13.06 -5.77
C ASP A 80 -12.93 -13.41 -4.44
N GLN A 81 -13.65 -14.53 -4.42
CA GLN A 81 -14.38 -14.96 -3.22
C GLN A 81 -13.44 -15.24 -2.04
N LYS A 82 -12.25 -15.79 -2.31
CA LYS A 82 -11.27 -16.08 -1.25
C LYS A 82 -10.78 -14.80 -0.58
N ILE A 83 -10.54 -13.76 -1.38
CA ILE A 83 -10.14 -12.45 -0.86
C ILE A 83 -11.26 -11.83 -0.03
N SER A 84 -12.50 -11.88 -0.53
CA SER A 84 -13.65 -11.37 0.21
C SER A 84 -13.85 -12.10 1.54
N ASP A 85 -13.72 -13.42 1.54
CA ASP A 85 -13.85 -14.24 2.75
C ASP A 85 -12.75 -13.89 3.76
N ARG A 86 -11.52 -13.73 3.30
CA ARG A 86 -10.39 -13.35 4.18
C ARG A 86 -10.58 -11.95 4.73
N ALA A 87 -11.10 -11.02 3.93
CA ALA A 87 -11.39 -9.65 4.38
C ALA A 87 -12.42 -9.65 5.53
N LEU A 88 -13.45 -10.49 5.45
CA LEU A 88 -14.43 -10.63 6.54
C LEU A 88 -13.78 -11.11 7.84
N VAL A 89 -12.85 -12.07 7.74
CA VAL A 89 -12.10 -12.56 8.90
C VAL A 89 -11.26 -11.44 9.51
N LEU A 90 -10.61 -10.63 8.67
CA LEU A 90 -9.81 -9.49 9.14
C LEU A 90 -10.69 -8.41 9.78
N GLU A 91 -11.89 -8.17 9.25
CA GLU A 91 -12.85 -7.25 9.88
C GLU A 91 -13.21 -7.69 11.30
N GLN A 92 -13.36 -8.97 11.52
CA GLN A 92 -13.65 -9.53 12.85
C GLN A 92 -12.50 -9.28 13.84
N ARG A 93 -11.29 -9.07 13.32
CA ARG A 93 -10.12 -8.70 14.13
C ARG A 93 -9.97 -7.20 14.34
N GLY A 94 -10.90 -6.41 13.81
CA GLY A 94 -10.95 -4.97 14.03
C GLY A 94 -10.44 -4.11 12.87
N PHE A 95 -10.02 -4.71 11.75
CA PHE A 95 -9.60 -3.93 10.59
C PHE A 95 -10.82 -3.32 9.91
N ALA A 96 -10.71 -2.05 9.49
CA ALA A 96 -11.78 -1.39 8.73
C ALA A 96 -11.98 -2.12 7.39
N GLY A 97 -13.22 -2.10 6.87
CA GLY A 97 -13.58 -2.88 5.69
C GLY A 97 -12.67 -2.71 4.49
N ILE A 98 -12.33 -1.45 4.15
CA ILE A 98 -11.45 -1.18 3.01
C ILE A 98 -10.01 -1.62 3.30
N ASP A 99 -9.52 -1.43 4.52
CA ASP A 99 -8.20 -1.89 4.94
C ASP A 99 -8.13 -3.42 4.90
N ALA A 100 -9.18 -4.07 5.37
CA ALA A 100 -9.28 -5.54 5.34
C ALA A 100 -9.20 -6.07 3.91
N LEU A 101 -9.87 -5.42 2.96
CA LEU A 101 -9.81 -5.79 1.54
C LEU A 101 -8.40 -5.60 0.97
N HIS A 102 -7.75 -4.48 1.25
CA HIS A 102 -6.37 -4.25 0.81
C HIS A 102 -5.43 -5.32 1.36
N LEU A 103 -5.52 -5.59 2.66
CA LEU A 103 -4.68 -6.62 3.30
C LEU A 103 -4.92 -7.99 2.70
N ALA A 104 -6.19 -8.36 2.47
CA ALA A 104 -6.53 -9.65 1.87
C ALA A 104 -5.99 -9.77 0.44
N CYS A 105 -6.04 -8.69 -0.34
CA CYS A 105 -5.44 -8.65 -1.68
C CYS A 105 -3.92 -8.86 -1.61
N ALA A 106 -3.26 -8.16 -0.71
CA ALA A 106 -1.81 -8.27 -0.53
C ALA A 106 -1.40 -9.69 -0.12
N GLU A 107 -2.11 -10.27 0.82
CA GLU A 107 -1.87 -11.64 1.28
C GLU A 107 -2.04 -12.66 0.16
N SER A 108 -3.13 -12.51 -0.61
CA SER A 108 -3.46 -13.41 -1.71
C SER A 108 -2.36 -13.46 -2.78
N ALA A 109 -1.72 -12.33 -3.03
CA ALA A 109 -0.65 -12.23 -4.03
C ALA A 109 0.75 -12.54 -3.46
N GLY A 110 0.84 -12.87 -2.18
CA GLY A 110 2.12 -13.17 -1.54
C GLY A 110 3.02 -11.95 -1.37
N ALA A 111 2.42 -10.79 -1.04
CA ALA A 111 3.20 -9.59 -0.79
C ALA A 111 4.20 -9.80 0.34
N ASP A 112 5.42 -9.30 0.15
CA ASP A 112 6.44 -9.30 1.20
C ASP A 112 6.20 -8.17 2.18
N VAL A 113 5.64 -7.06 1.70
CA VAL A 113 5.34 -5.90 2.52
C VAL A 113 4.09 -5.17 2.01
N PHE A 114 3.29 -4.70 2.96
CA PHE A 114 2.16 -3.80 2.75
C PHE A 114 2.57 -2.43 3.31
N LEU A 115 2.75 -1.45 2.42
CA LEU A 115 3.18 -0.12 2.83
C LEU A 115 1.98 0.79 3.06
N THR A 116 1.96 1.45 4.21
CA THR A 116 0.92 2.41 4.58
C THR A 116 1.49 3.54 5.43
N THR A 117 0.92 4.74 5.31
CA THR A 117 1.25 5.87 6.16
C THR A 117 0.27 6.02 7.33
N ASP A 118 -0.73 5.15 7.41
CA ASP A 118 -1.75 5.17 8.45
C ASP A 118 -1.21 4.54 9.75
N ASP A 119 -0.95 5.37 10.76
CA ASP A 119 -0.43 4.92 12.05
C ASP A 119 -1.37 3.97 12.78
N ARG A 120 -2.68 4.22 12.67
CA ARG A 120 -3.69 3.38 13.32
C ARG A 120 -3.67 1.98 12.74
N LEU A 121 -3.59 1.87 11.41
CA LEU A 121 -3.50 0.58 10.74
C LEU A 121 -2.20 -0.15 11.13
N GLN A 122 -1.08 0.57 11.18
CA GLN A 122 0.20 -0.01 11.57
C GLN A 122 0.15 -0.59 12.99
N ARG A 123 -0.43 0.17 13.94
CA ARG A 123 -0.56 -0.29 15.32
C ARG A 123 -1.46 -1.52 15.44
N LEU A 124 -2.57 -1.52 14.71
CA LEU A 124 -3.48 -2.67 14.71
C LEU A 124 -2.82 -3.90 14.09
N ALA A 125 -2.09 -3.70 12.99
CA ALA A 125 -1.35 -4.78 12.34
C ALA A 125 -0.28 -5.37 13.26
N ALA A 126 0.43 -4.54 14.02
CA ALA A 126 1.43 -5.01 14.97
C ALA A 126 0.82 -5.89 16.05
N ARG A 127 -0.38 -5.57 16.52
CA ARG A 127 -1.10 -6.39 17.51
C ARG A 127 -1.56 -7.74 16.95
N HIS A 128 -1.65 -7.86 15.64
CA HIS A 128 -2.10 -9.08 14.95
C HIS A 128 -1.03 -9.67 14.02
N GLU A 129 0.25 -9.38 14.27
CA GLU A 129 1.33 -9.75 13.35
C GLU A 129 1.41 -11.27 13.10
N HIS A 130 1.09 -12.10 14.10
CA HIS A 130 1.10 -13.55 13.92
C HIS A 130 -0.11 -14.07 13.15
N PHE A 131 -1.16 -13.29 13.06
CA PHE A 131 -2.37 -13.62 12.30
C PHE A 131 -2.27 -13.17 10.85
N LEU A 132 -1.65 -12.01 10.61
CA LEU A 132 -1.46 -11.49 9.26
C LEU A 132 -0.40 -12.31 8.51
N ARG A 133 -0.61 -12.45 7.21
CA ARG A 133 0.30 -13.16 6.30
C ARG A 133 1.17 -12.20 5.51
N VAL A 134 1.17 -10.93 5.87
CA VAL A 134 1.97 -9.89 5.25
C VAL A 134 2.51 -8.95 6.32
N ARG A 135 3.73 -8.47 6.14
CA ARG A 135 4.31 -7.44 7.00
C ARG A 135 3.72 -6.08 6.63
N VAL A 136 3.28 -5.31 7.63
CA VAL A 136 2.77 -3.94 7.42
C VAL A 136 3.82 -2.95 7.93
N ALA A 137 4.17 -1.97 7.13
CA ALA A 137 5.22 -1.00 7.46
C ALA A 137 4.94 0.37 6.85
N ASN A 138 5.50 1.41 7.49
CA ASN A 138 5.55 2.75 6.91
C ASN A 138 6.61 2.77 5.80
N PRO A 139 6.37 3.44 4.66
CA PRO A 139 7.33 3.46 3.56
C PRO A 139 8.69 4.04 3.94
N LEU A 140 8.72 5.06 4.81
CA LEU A 140 9.99 5.66 5.25
C LEU A 140 10.80 4.67 6.08
N THR A 141 10.20 4.05 7.08
CA THR A 141 10.85 3.05 7.93
C THR A 141 11.34 1.86 7.10
N TRP A 142 10.48 1.38 6.20
CA TRP A 142 10.81 0.25 5.34
C TRP A 142 12.03 0.56 4.44
N MET A 143 12.06 1.75 3.84
CA MET A 143 13.20 2.16 3.00
C MET A 143 14.47 2.33 3.82
N GLN A 144 14.39 2.89 5.01
CA GLN A 144 15.54 3.02 5.91
C GLN A 144 16.14 1.66 6.26
N ASP A 145 15.28 0.70 6.62
CA ASP A 145 15.72 -0.67 6.92
C ASP A 145 16.37 -1.32 5.70
N ARG A 146 15.82 -1.10 4.52
CA ARG A 146 16.32 -1.66 3.27
C ARG A 146 17.71 -1.11 2.91
N LEU A 147 17.96 0.17 3.20
CA LEU A 147 19.25 0.81 2.92
C LEU A 147 20.36 0.39 3.89
N THR A 148 20.00 -0.06 5.10
CA THR A 148 20.97 -0.45 6.13
C THR A 148 21.28 -1.95 6.10
N ASN A 149 20.54 -2.73 5.33
CA ASN A 149 20.75 -4.19 5.18
C ASN A 149 21.37 -4.54 3.79
#